data_939b6ec2402ff68bb8e662ad62664a83
#
_entry.id   939b6ec2402ff68bb8e662ad62664a83
#
_cell.length_a   1.000
_cell.length_b   1.000
_cell.length_c   1.000
_cell.angle_alpha   90.00
_cell.angle_beta   90.00
_cell.angle_gamma   90.00
#
_symmetry.space_group_name_H-M   'P 1'
#
loop_
_entity.id
_entity.type
_entity.pdbx_description
1 polymer ?
#
loop_
_entity_poly.entity_id
_entity_poly.type
_entity_poly.pdbx_seq_one_letter_code
_entity_poly.pdbx_strand_id
1 'polypeptide(L)'
;MAVYNGEKYLEEQLESIRLQTYKAWKLLIRDDGSTDHTENIIKRFAERLATEKAEGEALDVQTVQYVKSGEQDKKGAKYNFLALLEMAEDSYVMCCDQDDVWKPDKIEKTLQKMQQAEQENGTIPILVHSDVEVVDEKKNRISASFFESAGLKKQFTLPELLIQNYVTGCTMMLNASALAYMKQLSQEQKDACLMHDYWVALVAQTFGKVVFLDETTMYYRQHGNNSVGAKSTKSPAYLWKRLRAGKGDYQKKMQQSRQQMKSFCACYEAALQDKKQQYTLLQQYGNLGERGKISRLQFYRKNHVWKNGVIRKLVQIIWG
;
A
#
# COMPACT_ATOMS: atom_id res chain seq x y z
N MET A 1 -4.29 -7.91 8.42
CA MET A 1 -2.83 -8.18 8.52
C MET A 1 -2.47 -9.34 7.61
N ALA A 2 -1.45 -9.16 6.77
CA ALA A 2 -0.89 -10.24 5.94
C ALA A 2 0.31 -10.85 6.65
N VAL A 3 0.35 -12.18 6.78
CA VAL A 3 1.45 -12.87 7.47
C VAL A 3 2.03 -14.01 6.62
N TYR A 4 3.34 -14.20 6.75
CA TYR A 4 4.08 -15.34 6.21
C TYR A 4 5.43 -15.48 6.91
N ASN A 5 5.65 -16.58 7.64
CA ASN A 5 6.86 -16.85 8.42
C ASN A 5 7.26 -15.63 9.27
N GLY A 6 6.34 -15.18 10.11
CA GLY A 6 6.44 -13.95 10.87
C GLY A 6 6.93 -14.11 12.31
N GLU A 7 7.32 -15.33 12.75
CA GLU A 7 7.58 -15.65 14.16
C GLU A 7 8.48 -14.65 14.88
N LYS A 8 9.42 -14.02 14.14
CA LYS A 8 10.43 -13.13 14.71
C LYS A 8 9.87 -11.79 15.21
N TYR A 9 8.83 -11.26 14.56
CA TYR A 9 8.35 -9.89 14.80
C TYR A 9 6.85 -9.78 15.10
N LEU A 10 6.09 -10.81 14.76
CA LEU A 10 4.63 -10.78 14.78
C LEU A 10 4.06 -10.47 16.18
N GLU A 11 4.65 -11.04 17.24
CA GLU A 11 4.19 -10.83 18.62
C GLU A 11 4.23 -9.35 19.01
N GLU A 12 5.31 -8.64 18.64
CA GLU A 12 5.46 -7.21 18.92
C GLU A 12 4.45 -6.37 18.12
N GLN A 13 4.20 -6.74 16.87
CA GLN A 13 3.19 -6.06 16.06
C GLN A 13 1.77 -6.27 16.60
N LEU A 14 1.40 -7.48 16.98
CA LEU A 14 0.11 -7.79 17.58
C LEU A 14 -0.09 -7.01 18.90
N GLU A 15 0.94 -6.95 19.73
CA GLU A 15 0.90 -6.18 20.97
C GLU A 15 0.72 -4.67 20.71
N SER A 16 1.34 -4.13 19.66
CA SER A 16 1.18 -2.72 19.29
C SER A 16 -0.27 -2.39 18.84
N ILE A 17 -0.98 -3.36 18.26
CA ILE A 17 -2.41 -3.22 17.93
C ILE A 17 -3.29 -3.30 19.17
N ARG A 18 -3.01 -4.23 20.08
CA ARG A 18 -3.72 -4.36 21.35
C ARG A 18 -3.64 -3.07 22.18
N LEU A 19 -2.49 -2.42 22.17
CA LEU A 19 -2.21 -1.19 22.92
C LEU A 19 -2.72 0.09 22.25
N GLN A 20 -3.42 0.02 21.11
CA GLN A 20 -3.98 1.22 20.49
C GLN A 20 -4.94 1.97 21.41
N THR A 21 -4.91 3.32 21.35
CA THR A 21 -5.84 4.19 22.11
C THR A 21 -7.28 4.00 21.64
N TYR A 22 -7.50 3.87 20.34
CA TYR A 22 -8.80 3.52 19.78
C TYR A 22 -9.07 2.02 19.94
N LYS A 23 -10.11 1.66 20.68
CA LYS A 23 -10.38 0.28 21.10
C LYS A 23 -11.38 -0.49 20.22
N ALA A 24 -12.19 0.19 19.41
CA ALA A 24 -13.20 -0.47 18.59
C ALA A 24 -12.62 -0.95 17.24
N TRP A 25 -11.77 -2.00 17.28
CA TRP A 25 -11.14 -2.59 16.11
C TRP A 25 -11.38 -4.11 16.00
N LYS A 26 -11.31 -4.60 14.76
CA LYS A 26 -11.24 -6.01 14.42
C LYS A 26 -9.96 -6.29 13.67
N LEU A 27 -9.30 -7.40 13.96
CA LEU A 27 -8.08 -7.82 13.30
C LEU A 27 -8.33 -9.05 12.43
N LEU A 28 -8.33 -8.87 11.13
CA LEU A 28 -8.39 -9.94 10.16
C LEU A 28 -6.96 -10.32 9.75
N ILE A 29 -6.55 -11.56 10.03
CA ILE A 29 -5.21 -12.09 9.71
C ILE A 29 -5.35 -13.15 8.64
N ARG A 30 -4.61 -13.02 7.55
CA ARG A 30 -4.48 -14.08 6.55
C ARG A 30 -3.02 -14.53 6.46
N ASP A 31 -2.84 -15.84 6.71
CA ASP A 31 -1.53 -16.51 6.66
C ASP A 31 -1.33 -17.14 5.27
N ASP A 32 -0.25 -16.78 4.63
CA ASP A 32 0.11 -17.25 3.28
C ASP A 32 0.81 -18.62 3.27
N GLY A 33 0.57 -19.43 4.30
CA GLY A 33 1.09 -20.79 4.47
C GLY A 33 2.41 -20.82 5.23
N SER A 34 2.48 -20.16 6.39
CA SER A 34 3.64 -20.20 7.29
C SER A 34 3.97 -21.62 7.74
N THR A 35 5.27 -21.86 7.91
CA THR A 35 5.84 -23.14 8.37
C THR A 35 6.60 -23.02 9.69
N ASP A 36 6.70 -21.82 10.23
CA ASP A 36 7.30 -21.47 11.51
C ASP A 36 6.23 -21.39 12.63
N HIS A 37 6.54 -20.73 13.75
CA HIS A 37 5.63 -20.60 14.88
C HIS A 37 4.56 -19.49 14.72
N THR A 38 4.40 -18.91 13.53
CA THR A 38 3.44 -17.82 13.24
C THR A 38 2.02 -18.16 13.73
N GLU A 39 1.50 -19.33 13.36
CA GLU A 39 0.14 -19.76 13.74
C GLU A 39 -0.04 -19.86 15.26
N ASN A 40 0.98 -20.37 15.97
CA ASN A 40 0.93 -20.50 17.42
C ASN A 40 0.92 -19.12 18.12
N ILE A 41 1.64 -18.15 17.59
CA ILE A 41 1.66 -16.77 18.10
C ILE A 41 0.27 -16.14 17.95
N ILE A 42 -0.37 -16.31 16.79
CA ILE A 42 -1.72 -15.78 16.53
C ILE A 42 -2.75 -16.41 17.48
N LYS A 43 -2.70 -17.73 17.68
CA LYS A 43 -3.61 -18.43 18.59
C LYS A 43 -3.48 -17.93 20.03
N ARG A 44 -2.26 -17.83 20.55
CA ARG A 44 -2.00 -17.29 21.90
C ARG A 44 -2.51 -15.85 22.06
N PHE A 45 -2.33 -15.03 21.04
CA PHE A 45 -2.84 -13.65 21.05
C PHE A 45 -4.38 -13.62 21.10
N ALA A 46 -5.06 -14.46 20.31
CA ALA A 46 -6.52 -14.55 20.31
C ALA A 46 -7.08 -15.07 21.66
N GLU A 47 -6.44 -16.08 22.25
CA GLU A 47 -6.78 -16.61 23.56
C GLU A 47 -6.61 -15.55 24.66
N ARG A 48 -5.50 -14.83 24.67
CA ARG A 48 -5.27 -13.73 25.62
C ARG A 48 -6.35 -12.66 25.50
N LEU A 49 -6.69 -12.23 24.29
CA LEU A 49 -7.74 -11.23 24.07
C LEU A 49 -9.10 -11.72 24.55
N ALA A 50 -9.41 -13.00 24.38
CA ALA A 50 -10.65 -13.60 24.90
C ALA A 50 -10.69 -13.58 26.44
N THR A 51 -9.57 -13.82 27.12
CA THR A 51 -9.44 -13.71 28.58
C THR A 51 -9.64 -12.26 29.04
N GLU A 52 -8.95 -11.30 28.42
CA GLU A 52 -9.09 -9.87 28.74
C GLU A 52 -10.55 -9.38 28.57
N LYS A 53 -11.29 -9.91 27.59
CA LYS A 53 -12.72 -9.62 27.43
C LYS A 53 -13.57 -10.19 28.57
N ALA A 54 -13.32 -11.43 28.97
CA ALA A 54 -14.02 -12.07 30.06
C ALA A 54 -13.81 -11.34 31.41
N GLU A 55 -12.65 -10.69 31.56
CA GLU A 55 -12.27 -9.88 32.71
C GLU A 55 -12.76 -8.42 32.63
N GLY A 56 -13.34 -8.01 31.48
CA GLY A 56 -13.81 -6.66 31.24
C GLY A 56 -12.71 -5.64 30.88
N GLU A 57 -11.51 -6.12 30.58
CA GLU A 57 -10.35 -5.29 30.22
C GLU A 57 -10.31 -4.96 28.72
N ALA A 58 -10.99 -5.74 27.86
CA ALA A 58 -11.10 -5.51 26.43
C ALA A 58 -12.56 -5.40 25.96
N LEU A 59 -12.80 -4.65 24.89
CA LEU A 59 -14.15 -4.50 24.32
C LEU A 59 -14.56 -5.73 23.50
N ASP A 60 -15.85 -6.08 23.52
CA ASP A 60 -16.40 -7.19 22.74
C ASP A 60 -16.12 -7.11 21.24
N VAL A 61 -16.02 -5.89 20.71
CA VAL A 61 -15.69 -5.62 19.29
C VAL A 61 -14.24 -5.94 18.92
N GLN A 62 -13.32 -6.01 19.89
CA GLN A 62 -11.94 -6.39 19.65
C GLN A 62 -11.86 -7.89 19.34
N THR A 63 -11.80 -8.24 18.07
CA THR A 63 -11.80 -9.64 17.62
C THR A 63 -10.62 -9.94 16.71
N VAL A 64 -10.20 -11.18 16.72
CA VAL A 64 -9.20 -11.73 15.79
C VAL A 64 -9.87 -12.80 14.94
N GLN A 65 -9.84 -12.60 13.64
CA GLN A 65 -10.25 -13.62 12.67
C GLN A 65 -9.00 -14.09 11.92
N TYR A 66 -8.66 -15.36 12.05
CA TYR A 66 -7.53 -15.98 11.38
C TYR A 66 -7.98 -16.87 10.24
N VAL A 67 -7.34 -16.69 9.07
CA VAL A 67 -7.59 -17.49 7.88
C VAL A 67 -6.27 -17.94 7.29
N LYS A 68 -6.13 -19.21 7.00
CA LYS A 68 -4.98 -19.77 6.28
C LYS A 68 -5.29 -19.85 4.79
N SER A 69 -4.34 -19.45 3.95
CA SER A 69 -4.49 -19.56 2.50
C SER A 69 -4.60 -21.02 2.06
N GLY A 70 -5.47 -21.30 1.08
CA GLY A 70 -5.55 -22.62 0.44
C GLY A 70 -4.29 -22.99 -0.34
N GLU A 71 -4.14 -24.27 -0.65
CA GLU A 71 -2.98 -24.75 -1.44
C GLU A 71 -2.95 -24.18 -2.86
N GLN A 72 -4.14 -23.94 -3.43
CA GLN A 72 -4.28 -23.41 -4.80
C GLN A 72 -4.27 -21.89 -4.86
N ASP A 73 -4.26 -21.20 -3.71
CA ASP A 73 -4.21 -19.74 -3.68
C ASP A 73 -2.89 -19.23 -4.22
N LYS A 74 -2.93 -18.13 -4.97
CA LYS A 74 -1.71 -17.43 -5.36
C LYS A 74 -1.03 -16.84 -4.14
N LYS A 75 0.28 -17.06 -4.04
CA LYS A 75 1.10 -16.68 -2.89
C LYS A 75 1.78 -15.32 -3.07
N GLY A 76 2.19 -14.75 -1.94
CA GLY A 76 2.93 -13.51 -1.86
C GLY A 76 2.09 -12.33 -1.36
N ALA A 77 2.78 -11.34 -0.78
CA ALA A 77 2.16 -10.21 -0.07
C ALA A 77 1.03 -9.53 -0.85
N LYS A 78 1.20 -9.33 -2.17
CA LYS A 78 0.17 -8.73 -3.03
C LYS A 78 -1.16 -9.49 -2.95
N TYR A 79 -1.14 -10.79 -3.19
CA TYR A 79 -2.36 -11.61 -3.21
C TYR A 79 -2.95 -11.78 -1.82
N ASN A 80 -2.09 -11.86 -0.81
CA ASN A 80 -2.52 -11.92 0.58
C ASN A 80 -3.31 -10.67 0.97
N PHE A 81 -2.80 -9.46 0.67
CA PHE A 81 -3.52 -8.22 0.92
C PHE A 81 -4.79 -8.06 0.06
N LEU A 82 -4.76 -8.44 -1.22
CA LEU A 82 -5.96 -8.38 -2.06
C LEU A 82 -7.07 -9.29 -1.54
N ALA A 83 -6.75 -10.49 -1.07
CA ALA A 83 -7.71 -11.38 -0.44
C ALA A 83 -8.27 -10.80 0.88
N LEU A 84 -7.43 -10.18 1.70
CA LEU A 84 -7.87 -9.50 2.93
C LEU A 84 -8.83 -8.34 2.65
N LEU A 85 -8.55 -7.54 1.62
CA LEU A 85 -9.43 -6.43 1.21
C LEU A 85 -10.77 -6.95 0.66
N GLU A 86 -10.78 -8.09 -0.02
CA GLU A 86 -12.02 -8.74 -0.49
C GLU A 86 -12.88 -9.27 0.66
N MET A 87 -12.24 -9.80 1.72
CA MET A 87 -12.91 -10.32 2.92
C MET A 87 -13.36 -9.22 3.89
N ALA A 88 -12.78 -8.03 3.84
CA ALA A 88 -13.10 -6.94 4.75
C ALA A 88 -14.52 -6.39 4.50
N GLU A 89 -15.29 -6.15 5.58
CA GLU A 89 -16.69 -5.70 5.51
C GLU A 89 -16.93 -4.39 6.28
N ASP A 90 -15.94 -3.93 7.03
CA ASP A 90 -16.07 -2.76 7.89
C ASP A 90 -15.97 -1.44 7.08
N SER A 91 -16.50 -0.36 7.67
CA SER A 91 -16.54 0.97 7.03
C SER A 91 -15.15 1.56 6.81
N TYR A 92 -14.19 1.22 7.68
CA TYR A 92 -12.80 1.67 7.59
C TYR A 92 -11.85 0.48 7.68
N VAL A 93 -10.92 0.39 6.75
CA VAL A 93 -9.98 -0.71 6.65
C VAL A 93 -8.54 -0.20 6.64
N MET A 94 -7.70 -0.74 7.50
CA MET A 94 -6.26 -0.47 7.52
C MET A 94 -5.48 -1.71 7.10
N CYS A 95 -4.46 -1.54 6.27
CA CYS A 95 -3.51 -2.60 5.97
C CYS A 95 -2.38 -2.63 7.00
N CYS A 96 -1.92 -3.84 7.33
CA CYS A 96 -0.92 -4.05 8.36
C CYS A 96 0.05 -5.16 7.93
N ASP A 97 1.34 -4.85 7.93
CA ASP A 97 2.42 -5.83 7.79
C ASP A 97 2.71 -6.50 9.15
N GLN A 98 3.35 -7.66 9.13
CA GLN A 98 3.61 -8.48 10.32
C GLN A 98 4.83 -8.06 11.15
N ASP A 99 5.68 -7.19 10.60
CA ASP A 99 7.07 -6.93 11.04
C ASP A 99 7.32 -5.49 11.49
N ASP A 100 6.26 -4.66 11.51
CA ASP A 100 6.29 -3.28 11.96
C ASP A 100 5.90 -3.15 13.44
N VAL A 101 5.85 -1.92 13.96
CA VAL A 101 5.28 -1.61 15.28
C VAL A 101 4.46 -0.32 15.18
N TRP A 102 3.17 -0.39 15.45
CA TRP A 102 2.30 0.77 15.41
C TRP A 102 2.49 1.68 16.64
N LYS A 103 2.47 3.00 16.43
CA LYS A 103 2.40 3.95 17.56
C LYS A 103 1.02 3.88 18.20
N PRO A 104 0.89 4.15 19.51
CA PRO A 104 -0.36 3.92 20.25
C PRO A 104 -1.60 4.65 19.69
N ASP A 105 -1.40 5.77 19.03
CA ASP A 105 -2.44 6.66 18.51
C ASP A 105 -2.69 6.53 16.99
N LYS A 106 -2.09 5.53 16.34
CA LYS A 106 -2.16 5.36 14.89
C LYS A 106 -3.60 5.23 14.37
N ILE A 107 -4.39 4.34 14.95
CA ILE A 107 -5.78 4.13 14.49
C ILE A 107 -6.58 5.41 14.70
N GLU A 108 -6.53 5.99 15.88
CA GLU A 108 -7.28 7.17 16.25
C GLU A 108 -6.99 8.37 15.32
N LYS A 109 -5.71 8.71 15.15
CA LYS A 109 -5.30 9.82 14.28
C LYS A 109 -5.65 9.61 12.82
N THR A 110 -5.47 8.39 12.32
CA THR A 110 -5.79 8.07 10.93
C THR A 110 -7.30 8.12 10.70
N LEU A 111 -8.10 7.64 11.67
CA LEU A 111 -9.56 7.68 11.62
C LEU A 111 -10.09 9.12 11.69
N GLN A 112 -9.58 9.94 12.61
CA GLN A 112 -9.94 11.37 12.68
C GLN A 112 -9.66 12.09 11.35
N LYS A 113 -8.50 11.80 10.74
CA LYS A 113 -8.16 12.37 9.42
C LYS A 113 -9.08 11.88 8.31
N MET A 114 -9.50 10.61 8.35
CA MET A 114 -10.47 10.04 7.42
C MET A 114 -11.82 10.70 7.56
N GLN A 115 -12.35 10.81 8.78
CA GLN A 115 -13.65 11.43 9.06
C GLN A 115 -13.67 12.91 8.66
N GLN A 116 -12.60 13.66 8.91
CA GLN A 116 -12.46 15.03 8.41
C GLN A 116 -12.55 15.07 6.88
N ALA A 117 -11.83 14.18 6.20
CA ALA A 117 -11.84 14.13 4.73
C ALA A 117 -13.23 13.77 4.16
N GLU A 118 -13.98 12.88 4.83
CA GLU A 118 -15.36 12.54 4.45
C GLU A 118 -16.33 13.70 4.66
N GLN A 119 -16.19 14.44 5.75
CA GLN A 119 -17.00 15.66 5.99
C GLN A 119 -16.78 16.71 4.90
N GLU A 120 -15.55 16.87 4.44
CA GLU A 120 -15.18 17.85 3.41
C GLU A 120 -15.60 17.43 1.98
N ASN A 121 -15.65 16.13 1.68
CA ASN A 121 -15.74 15.61 0.32
C ASN A 121 -16.96 14.70 0.06
N GLY A 122 -17.72 14.33 1.09
CA GLY A 122 -18.87 13.43 0.98
C GLY A 122 -18.50 11.97 0.74
N THR A 123 -19.43 11.19 0.20
CA THR A 123 -19.32 9.74 0.00
C THR A 123 -18.57 9.42 -1.29
N ILE A 124 -17.26 9.63 -1.29
CA ILE A 124 -16.36 9.27 -2.40
C ILE A 124 -15.27 8.31 -1.91
N PRO A 125 -14.56 7.60 -2.80
CA PRO A 125 -13.39 6.82 -2.42
C PRO A 125 -12.31 7.68 -1.77
N ILE A 126 -11.98 7.42 -0.49
CA ILE A 126 -10.92 8.14 0.23
C ILE A 126 -9.87 7.16 0.71
N LEU A 127 -8.62 7.53 0.48
CA LEU A 127 -7.43 6.91 1.02
C LEU A 127 -6.70 7.92 1.89
N VAL A 128 -6.57 7.62 3.18
CA VAL A 128 -5.64 8.32 4.08
C VAL A 128 -4.37 7.51 4.22
N HIS A 129 -3.21 8.14 4.10
CA HIS A 129 -1.93 7.50 4.39
C HIS A 129 -1.02 8.44 5.17
N SER A 130 -0.06 7.88 5.90
CA SER A 130 0.85 8.63 6.77
C SER A 130 2.32 8.39 6.42
N ASP A 131 3.20 9.13 7.08
CA ASP A 131 4.63 8.85 7.10
C ASP A 131 4.96 7.76 8.13
N VAL A 132 6.20 7.26 8.08
CA VAL A 132 6.72 6.28 9.01
C VAL A 132 8.11 6.67 9.51
N GLU A 133 8.41 6.32 10.75
CA GLU A 133 9.76 6.36 11.29
C GLU A 133 10.49 5.06 10.91
N VAL A 134 11.60 5.17 10.19
CA VAL A 134 12.37 4.00 9.74
C VAL A 134 13.32 3.58 10.84
N VAL A 135 13.27 2.30 11.21
CA VAL A 135 14.09 1.71 12.27
C VAL A 135 14.79 0.43 11.80
N ASP A 136 15.88 0.06 12.47
CA ASP A 136 16.53 -1.25 12.27
C ASP A 136 15.78 -2.39 13.00
N GLU A 137 16.32 -3.60 12.94
CA GLU A 137 15.76 -4.77 13.61
C GLU A 137 15.59 -4.60 15.13
N LYS A 138 16.44 -3.78 15.77
CA LYS A 138 16.44 -3.50 17.20
C LYS A 138 15.66 -2.22 17.57
N LYS A 139 14.96 -1.64 16.61
CA LYS A 139 14.24 -0.35 16.71
C LYS A 139 15.13 0.87 16.92
N ASN A 140 16.41 0.80 16.58
CA ASN A 140 17.22 2.01 16.51
C ASN A 140 16.81 2.83 15.30
N ARG A 141 16.64 4.15 15.46
CA ARG A 141 16.18 5.04 14.39
C ARG A 141 17.22 5.15 13.28
N ILE A 142 16.79 4.81 12.06
CA ILE A 142 17.53 5.04 10.80
C ILE A 142 17.14 6.39 10.22
N SER A 143 15.83 6.71 10.21
CA SER A 143 15.31 7.99 9.73
C SER A 143 14.02 8.36 10.47
N ALA A 144 13.89 9.63 10.82
CA ALA A 144 12.66 10.15 11.45
C ALA A 144 11.47 10.20 10.47
N SER A 145 11.74 10.25 9.16
CA SER A 145 10.73 10.30 8.10
C SER A 145 11.19 9.48 6.90
N PHE A 146 10.36 8.56 6.45
CA PHE A 146 10.58 7.81 5.21
C PHE A 146 10.42 8.73 3.99
N PHE A 147 9.42 9.59 4.00
CA PHE A 147 9.17 10.52 2.89
C PHE A 147 10.35 11.45 2.65
N GLU A 148 10.93 11.99 3.71
CA GLU A 148 12.12 12.85 3.60
C GLU A 148 13.35 12.08 3.12
N SER A 149 13.62 10.93 3.72
CA SER A 149 14.80 10.12 3.39
C SER A 149 14.75 9.53 1.97
N ALA A 150 13.57 9.15 1.50
CA ALA A 150 13.33 8.65 0.16
C ALA A 150 13.08 9.76 -0.88
N GLY A 151 12.95 11.02 -0.42
CA GLY A 151 12.62 12.17 -1.26
C GLY A 151 11.26 12.00 -1.95
N LEU A 152 10.26 11.46 -1.24
CA LEU A 152 8.91 11.27 -1.76
C LEU A 152 8.08 12.54 -1.61
N LYS A 153 7.06 12.67 -2.46
CA LYS A 153 6.09 13.76 -2.37
C LYS A 153 4.94 13.34 -1.45
N LYS A 154 4.59 14.20 -0.50
CA LYS A 154 3.41 14.04 0.36
C LYS A 154 2.09 14.23 -0.41
N GLN A 155 2.12 15.08 -1.45
CA GLN A 155 1.01 15.27 -2.38
C GLN A 155 1.49 14.94 -3.80
N PHE A 156 0.68 14.21 -4.52
CA PHE A 156 0.97 13.78 -5.90
C PHE A 156 -0.31 13.78 -6.74
N THR A 157 -0.12 13.81 -8.05
CA THR A 157 -1.20 13.85 -9.04
C THR A 157 -1.38 12.49 -9.69
N LEU A 158 -2.52 12.26 -10.35
CA LEU A 158 -2.74 11.05 -11.14
C LEU A 158 -1.65 10.81 -12.20
N PRO A 159 -1.18 11.81 -12.98
CA PRO A 159 -0.06 11.63 -13.89
C PRO A 159 1.22 11.11 -13.23
N GLU A 160 1.57 11.59 -12.05
CA GLU A 160 2.76 11.13 -11.32
C GLU A 160 2.58 9.69 -10.82
N LEU A 161 1.37 9.35 -10.39
CA LEU A 161 1.03 8.02 -9.92
C LEU A 161 1.08 6.96 -11.04
N LEU A 162 0.92 7.33 -12.32
CA LEU A 162 1.02 6.35 -13.43
C LEU A 162 2.34 5.58 -13.46
N ILE A 163 3.41 6.18 -13.00
CA ILE A 163 4.78 5.63 -13.11
C ILE A 163 5.49 5.39 -11.79
N GLN A 164 4.90 5.82 -10.68
CA GLN A 164 5.50 5.71 -9.35
C GLN A 164 4.43 5.69 -8.28
N ASN A 165 4.43 4.67 -7.43
CA ASN A 165 3.63 4.66 -6.21
C ASN A 165 4.27 5.56 -5.14
N TYR A 166 3.44 6.29 -4.40
CA TYR A 166 3.82 7.16 -3.28
C TYR A 166 3.20 6.71 -1.96
N VAL A 167 2.31 5.73 -1.98
CA VAL A 167 1.63 5.19 -0.80
C VAL A 167 2.37 3.94 -0.32
N THR A 168 2.59 3.85 0.97
CA THR A 168 3.11 2.64 1.63
C THR A 168 1.95 1.89 2.26
N GLY A 169 1.75 0.62 1.89
CA GLY A 169 0.56 -0.16 2.22
C GLY A 169 0.22 -0.19 3.71
N CYS A 170 1.22 -0.43 4.58
CA CYS A 170 1.03 -0.48 6.03
C CYS A 170 0.66 0.87 6.69
N THR A 171 0.66 1.97 5.93
CA THR A 171 0.27 3.29 6.44
C THR A 171 -1.15 3.68 6.10
N MET A 172 -1.82 2.95 5.20
CA MET A 172 -3.08 3.37 4.61
C MET A 172 -4.31 2.97 5.42
N MET A 173 -5.32 3.85 5.38
CA MET A 173 -6.72 3.57 5.73
C MET A 173 -7.61 3.87 4.53
N LEU A 174 -8.55 2.99 4.27
CA LEU A 174 -9.56 3.09 3.22
C LEU A 174 -10.93 3.29 3.85
N ASN A 175 -11.78 4.09 3.24
CA ASN A 175 -13.21 4.09 3.57
C ASN A 175 -13.98 3.01 2.78
N ALA A 176 -15.25 2.79 3.15
CA ALA A 176 -16.13 1.81 2.49
C ALA A 176 -16.26 2.04 0.98
N SER A 177 -16.30 3.31 0.53
CA SER A 177 -16.37 3.64 -0.90
C SER A 177 -15.12 3.19 -1.64
N ALA A 178 -13.93 3.38 -1.10
CA ALA A 178 -12.68 2.90 -1.70
C ALA A 178 -12.60 1.36 -1.68
N LEU A 179 -13.03 0.73 -0.58
CA LEU A 179 -13.07 -0.73 -0.44
C LEU A 179 -13.99 -1.38 -1.48
N ALA A 180 -15.14 -0.76 -1.78
CA ALA A 180 -16.09 -1.26 -2.78
C ALA A 180 -15.47 -1.38 -4.19
N TYR A 181 -14.56 -0.48 -4.57
CA TYR A 181 -13.80 -0.60 -5.82
C TYR A 181 -12.82 -1.78 -5.77
N MET A 182 -12.19 -2.04 -4.63
CA MET A 182 -11.22 -3.14 -4.49
C MET A 182 -11.90 -4.52 -4.59
N LYS A 183 -13.15 -4.63 -4.16
CA LYS A 183 -13.94 -5.88 -4.24
C LYS A 183 -14.38 -6.25 -5.66
N GLN A 184 -14.22 -5.37 -6.63
CA GLN A 184 -14.60 -5.62 -8.03
C GLN A 184 -13.50 -6.33 -8.85
N LEU A 185 -12.31 -6.54 -8.28
CA LEU A 185 -11.18 -7.08 -9.02
C LEU A 185 -11.38 -8.56 -9.34
N SER A 186 -11.44 -8.91 -10.63
CA SER A 186 -11.30 -10.28 -11.09
C SER A 186 -9.86 -10.80 -10.89
N GLN A 187 -9.65 -12.10 -11.14
CA GLN A 187 -8.30 -12.66 -11.04
C GLN A 187 -7.33 -12.01 -12.04
N GLU A 188 -7.79 -11.64 -13.23
CA GLU A 188 -6.97 -10.94 -14.23
C GLU A 188 -6.50 -9.58 -13.72
N GLN A 189 -7.38 -8.80 -13.08
CA GLN A 189 -6.99 -7.51 -12.47
C GLN A 189 -6.05 -7.71 -11.29
N LYS A 190 -6.29 -8.72 -10.44
CA LYS A 190 -5.38 -9.06 -9.33
C LYS A 190 -3.98 -9.43 -9.86
N ASP A 191 -3.89 -10.13 -10.98
CA ASP A 191 -2.61 -10.48 -11.62
C ASP A 191 -1.90 -9.25 -12.20
N ALA A 192 -2.62 -8.36 -12.86
CA ALA A 192 -2.09 -7.12 -13.43
C ALA A 192 -1.74 -6.05 -12.37
N CYS A 193 -2.33 -6.13 -11.20
CA CYS A 193 -2.02 -5.28 -10.06
C CYS A 193 -0.56 -5.45 -9.65
N LEU A 194 0.21 -4.36 -9.57
CA LEU A 194 1.60 -4.41 -9.15
C LEU A 194 1.73 -4.63 -7.64
N MET A 195 0.92 -3.89 -6.86
CA MET A 195 0.78 -4.03 -5.42
C MET A 195 -0.57 -3.43 -5.00
N HIS A 196 -1.16 -3.96 -3.94
CA HIS A 196 -2.48 -3.56 -3.45
C HIS A 196 -2.57 -2.05 -3.15
N ASP A 197 -1.56 -1.49 -2.50
CA ASP A 197 -1.47 -0.07 -2.15
C ASP A 197 -1.45 0.85 -3.38
N TYR A 198 -0.76 0.41 -4.43
CA TYR A 198 -0.73 1.15 -5.69
C TYR A 198 -2.09 1.18 -6.37
N TRP A 199 -2.81 0.06 -6.38
CA TRP A 199 -4.14 0.00 -6.97
C TRP A 199 -5.15 0.84 -6.19
N VAL A 200 -5.12 0.77 -4.87
CA VAL A 200 -5.93 1.61 -3.99
C VAL A 200 -5.66 3.10 -4.23
N ALA A 201 -4.37 3.48 -4.32
CA ALA A 201 -4.00 4.86 -4.61
C ALA A 201 -4.54 5.34 -5.98
N LEU A 202 -4.53 4.47 -7.00
CA LEU A 202 -5.14 4.76 -8.30
C LEU A 202 -6.66 4.95 -8.20
N VAL A 203 -7.35 4.10 -7.44
CA VAL A 203 -8.80 4.24 -7.19
C VAL A 203 -9.10 5.59 -6.54
N ALA A 204 -8.45 5.88 -5.42
CA ALA A 204 -8.69 7.12 -4.69
C ALA A 204 -8.31 8.37 -5.50
N GLN A 205 -7.21 8.33 -6.27
CA GLN A 205 -6.78 9.48 -7.08
C GLN A 205 -7.64 9.68 -8.33
N THR A 206 -8.31 8.63 -8.83
CA THR A 206 -9.15 8.69 -10.03
C THR A 206 -10.59 9.06 -9.69
N PHE A 207 -11.17 8.43 -8.67
CA PHE A 207 -12.58 8.52 -8.35
C PHE A 207 -12.90 9.35 -7.11
N GLY A 208 -11.89 9.68 -6.30
CA GLY A 208 -12.06 10.35 -5.03
C GLY A 208 -10.87 11.17 -4.60
N LYS A 209 -10.28 10.86 -3.43
CA LYS A 209 -9.21 11.67 -2.84
C LYS A 209 -8.17 10.83 -2.10
N VAL A 210 -6.90 11.20 -2.29
CA VAL A 210 -5.79 10.76 -1.45
C VAL A 210 -5.45 11.88 -0.47
N VAL A 211 -5.36 11.54 0.81
CA VAL A 211 -5.09 12.47 1.91
C VAL A 211 -3.84 12.03 2.67
N PHE A 212 -2.90 12.93 2.85
CA PHE A 212 -1.69 12.67 3.63
C PHE A 212 -1.87 13.16 5.06
N LEU A 213 -1.67 12.27 6.03
CA LEU A 213 -1.51 12.59 7.43
C LEU A 213 -0.01 12.86 7.68
N ASP A 214 0.34 14.15 7.90
CA ASP A 214 1.73 14.59 8.06
C ASP A 214 2.30 14.25 9.45
N GLU A 215 2.21 12.98 9.80
CA GLU A 215 2.74 12.42 11.04
C GLU A 215 3.31 11.02 10.78
N THR A 216 4.31 10.62 11.56
CA THR A 216 4.79 9.24 11.58
C THR A 216 3.96 8.43 12.56
N THR A 217 3.19 7.47 12.05
CA THR A 217 2.23 6.70 12.87
C THR A 217 2.74 5.33 13.30
N MET A 218 3.94 4.94 12.85
CA MET A 218 4.51 3.63 13.15
C MET A 218 6.04 3.62 13.00
N TYR A 219 6.66 2.61 13.58
CA TYR A 219 8.05 2.24 13.36
C TYR A 219 8.10 1.21 12.22
N TYR A 220 8.64 1.63 11.08
CA TYR A 220 8.82 0.80 9.88
C TYR A 220 10.15 0.08 9.96
N ARG A 221 10.10 -1.23 10.23
CA ARG A 221 11.28 -2.03 10.48
C ARG A 221 12.00 -2.41 9.18
N GLN A 222 13.31 -2.18 9.14
CA GLN A 222 14.17 -2.61 8.04
C GLN A 222 14.97 -3.84 8.42
N HIS A 223 14.78 -4.92 7.68
CA HIS A 223 15.54 -6.17 7.81
C HIS A 223 15.75 -6.81 6.42
N GLY A 224 16.54 -7.90 6.36
CA GLY A 224 16.92 -8.51 5.08
C GLY A 224 15.78 -9.04 4.23
N ASN A 225 14.62 -9.31 4.82
CA ASN A 225 13.46 -9.95 4.19
C ASN A 225 12.32 -8.98 3.81
N ASN A 226 12.50 -7.67 3.97
CA ASN A 226 11.47 -6.73 3.54
C ASN A 226 11.18 -6.82 2.04
N SER A 227 9.91 -6.93 1.65
CA SER A 227 9.48 -6.93 0.25
C SER A 227 9.85 -5.62 -0.46
N VAL A 228 9.76 -4.49 0.26
CA VAL A 228 10.19 -3.16 -0.21
C VAL A 228 10.95 -2.48 0.92
N GLY A 229 12.29 -2.50 0.86
CA GLY A 229 13.12 -1.82 1.85
C GLY A 229 13.21 -0.30 1.62
N ALA A 230 13.32 0.48 2.71
CA ALA A 230 13.65 1.91 2.66
C ALA A 230 15.08 2.11 2.17
N LYS A 231 15.26 2.29 0.86
CA LYS A 231 16.59 2.53 0.25
C LYS A 231 16.80 4.01 0.07
N SER A 232 17.88 4.54 0.65
CA SER A 232 18.33 5.91 0.35
C SER A 232 18.58 6.04 -1.15
N THR A 233 17.79 6.88 -1.81
CA THR A 233 17.89 7.13 -3.25
C THR A 233 19.05 8.07 -3.61
N LYS A 234 19.71 8.65 -2.63
CA LYS A 234 20.83 9.59 -2.76
C LYS A 234 22.21 8.91 -2.72
N SER A 235 22.27 7.60 -2.40
CA SER A 235 23.56 6.91 -2.29
C SER A 235 24.14 6.59 -3.67
N PRO A 236 25.47 6.80 -3.90
CA PRO A 236 26.15 6.39 -5.13
C PRO A 236 25.98 4.88 -5.41
N ALA A 237 25.94 4.06 -4.38
CA ALA A 237 25.73 2.61 -4.50
C ALA A 237 24.33 2.27 -5.07
N TYR A 238 23.30 3.03 -4.74
CA TYR A 238 21.97 2.88 -5.34
C TYR A 238 21.99 3.19 -6.84
N LEU A 239 22.69 4.25 -7.24
CA LEU A 239 22.85 4.62 -8.64
C LEU A 239 23.59 3.55 -9.44
N TRP A 240 24.70 3.04 -8.91
CA TRP A 240 25.47 1.96 -9.51
C TRP A 240 24.65 0.67 -9.66
N LYS A 241 23.89 0.30 -8.63
CA LYS A 241 23.01 -0.89 -8.69
C LYS A 241 21.92 -0.70 -9.75
N ARG A 242 21.40 0.50 -9.92
CA ARG A 242 20.37 0.80 -10.91
C ARG A 242 20.90 0.86 -12.35
N LEU A 243 22.10 1.39 -12.54
CA LEU A 243 22.80 1.35 -13.82
C LEU A 243 23.18 -0.10 -14.20
N ARG A 244 23.58 -0.94 -13.24
CA ARG A 244 23.85 -2.36 -13.46
C ARG A 244 22.59 -3.17 -13.79
N ALA A 245 21.44 -2.89 -13.15
CA ALA A 245 20.17 -3.55 -13.48
C ALA A 245 19.71 -3.26 -14.91
N GLY A 246 20.21 -2.19 -15.53
CA GLY A 246 20.15 -1.91 -16.94
C GLY A 246 18.79 -1.44 -17.45
N LYS A 247 18.80 -1.12 -18.73
CA LYS A 247 17.63 -0.67 -19.52
C LYS A 247 16.49 -1.68 -19.48
N GLY A 248 16.80 -2.98 -19.49
CA GLY A 248 15.80 -4.06 -19.52
C GLY A 248 14.89 -4.09 -18.29
N ASP A 249 15.46 -3.99 -17.08
CA ASP A 249 14.66 -3.94 -15.83
C ASP A 249 13.76 -2.69 -15.79
N TYR A 250 14.29 -1.55 -16.22
CA TYR A 250 13.48 -0.33 -16.32
C TYR A 250 12.32 -0.50 -17.29
N GLN A 251 12.57 -1.03 -18.49
CA GLN A 251 11.54 -1.23 -19.51
C GLN A 251 10.47 -2.24 -19.05
N LYS A 252 10.88 -3.33 -18.39
CA LYS A 252 9.97 -4.31 -17.79
C LYS A 252 9.01 -3.65 -16.78
N LYS A 253 9.54 -2.83 -15.87
CA LYS A 253 8.73 -2.10 -14.88
C LYS A 253 7.76 -1.13 -15.54
N MET A 254 8.19 -0.42 -16.58
CA MET A 254 7.32 0.48 -17.33
C MET A 254 6.25 -0.27 -18.11
N GLN A 255 6.56 -1.45 -18.64
CA GLN A 255 5.59 -2.33 -19.29
C GLN A 255 4.53 -2.82 -18.29
N GLN A 256 4.97 -3.29 -17.13
CA GLN A 256 4.07 -3.73 -16.05
C GLN A 256 3.14 -2.59 -15.59
N SER A 257 3.68 -1.38 -15.42
CA SER A 257 2.89 -0.20 -15.06
C SER A 257 1.83 0.12 -16.14
N ARG A 258 2.17 0.05 -17.41
CA ARG A 258 1.20 0.24 -18.52
C ARG A 258 0.14 -0.85 -18.55
N GLN A 259 0.53 -2.11 -18.33
CA GLN A 259 -0.41 -3.21 -18.25
C GLN A 259 -1.39 -3.04 -17.08
N GLN A 260 -0.89 -2.60 -15.91
CA GLN A 260 -1.76 -2.26 -14.79
C GLN A 260 -2.79 -1.19 -15.16
N MET A 261 -2.40 -0.13 -15.91
CA MET A 261 -3.34 0.90 -16.33
C MET A 261 -4.37 0.41 -17.37
N LYS A 262 -3.96 -0.47 -18.30
CA LYS A 262 -4.93 -1.13 -19.21
C LYS A 262 -5.96 -1.94 -18.43
N SER A 263 -5.50 -2.73 -17.48
CA SER A 263 -6.36 -3.56 -16.62
C SER A 263 -7.25 -2.71 -15.71
N PHE A 264 -6.74 -1.61 -15.17
CA PHE A 264 -7.52 -0.64 -14.39
C PHE A 264 -8.64 -0.01 -15.21
N CYS A 265 -8.36 0.41 -16.44
CA CYS A 265 -9.38 0.93 -17.36
C CYS A 265 -10.47 -0.10 -17.68
N ALA A 266 -10.09 -1.35 -17.93
CA ALA A 266 -11.03 -2.41 -18.19
C ALA A 266 -11.90 -2.75 -16.97
N CYS A 267 -11.30 -2.75 -15.76
CA CYS A 267 -12.02 -3.02 -14.51
C CYS A 267 -13.11 -1.97 -14.24
N TYR A 268 -12.81 -0.71 -14.48
CA TYR A 268 -13.67 0.41 -14.10
C TYR A 268 -14.21 1.21 -15.28
N GLU A 269 -14.37 0.56 -16.44
CA GLU A 269 -14.78 1.24 -17.67
C GLU A 269 -16.08 2.05 -17.51
N ALA A 270 -17.11 1.48 -16.88
CA ALA A 270 -18.37 2.17 -16.64
C ALA A 270 -18.21 3.41 -15.76
N ALA A 271 -17.47 3.30 -14.65
CA ALA A 271 -17.23 4.43 -13.73
C ALA A 271 -16.33 5.52 -14.35
N LEU A 272 -15.48 5.16 -15.30
CA LEU A 272 -14.59 6.08 -16.00
C LEU A 272 -15.31 6.92 -17.07
N GLN A 273 -16.50 6.54 -17.51
CA GLN A 273 -17.29 7.33 -18.49
C GLN A 273 -17.57 8.75 -17.96
N ASP A 274 -17.82 8.90 -16.66
CA ASP A 274 -18.04 10.19 -16.01
C ASP A 274 -16.73 10.95 -15.73
N LYS A 275 -15.58 10.30 -15.90
CA LYS A 275 -14.22 10.84 -15.64
C LYS A 275 -13.40 10.94 -16.93
N LYS A 276 -13.95 11.54 -17.98
CA LYS A 276 -13.38 11.53 -19.34
C LYS A 276 -11.91 11.95 -19.43
N GLN A 277 -11.48 12.94 -18.64
CA GLN A 277 -10.07 13.39 -18.66
C GLN A 277 -9.13 12.32 -18.08
N GLN A 278 -9.49 11.77 -16.92
CA GLN A 278 -8.76 10.69 -16.29
C GLN A 278 -8.74 9.45 -17.18
N TYR A 279 -9.88 9.06 -17.73
CA TYR A 279 -9.99 7.91 -18.63
C TYR A 279 -9.09 8.06 -19.85
N THR A 280 -9.13 9.20 -20.51
CA THR A 280 -8.26 9.49 -21.67
C THR A 280 -6.77 9.39 -21.30
N LEU A 281 -6.38 9.95 -20.16
CA LEU A 281 -5.00 9.89 -19.68
C LEU A 281 -4.54 8.45 -19.41
N LEU A 282 -5.36 7.67 -18.69
CA LEU A 282 -5.09 6.28 -18.33
C LEU A 282 -4.96 5.39 -19.57
N GLN A 283 -5.91 5.50 -20.52
CA GLN A 283 -5.89 4.78 -21.79
C GLN A 283 -4.66 5.12 -22.64
N GLN A 284 -4.36 6.41 -22.80
CA GLN A 284 -3.21 6.86 -23.57
C GLN A 284 -1.90 6.36 -22.94
N TYR A 285 -1.79 6.37 -21.61
CA TYR A 285 -0.63 5.83 -20.93
C TYR A 285 -0.53 4.30 -21.08
N GLY A 286 -1.62 3.56 -20.90
CA GLY A 286 -1.68 2.11 -21.10
C GLY A 286 -1.17 1.68 -22.49
N ASN A 287 -1.54 2.42 -23.52
CA ASN A 287 -1.17 2.15 -24.93
C ASN A 287 0.18 2.80 -25.34
N LEU A 288 0.83 3.50 -24.41
CA LEU A 288 2.06 4.26 -24.72
C LEU A 288 3.24 3.36 -25.14
N GLY A 289 3.23 2.09 -24.76
CA GLY A 289 4.26 1.11 -25.13
C GLY A 289 4.36 0.83 -26.63
N GLU A 290 3.27 1.00 -27.35
CA GLU A 290 3.16 0.78 -28.80
C GLU A 290 3.74 1.95 -29.61
N ARG A 291 4.04 3.07 -28.95
CA ARG A 291 4.55 4.29 -29.59
C ARG A 291 6.08 4.37 -29.56
N GLY A 292 6.65 5.04 -30.54
CA GLY A 292 8.09 5.33 -30.59
C GLY A 292 8.54 6.23 -29.43
N LYS A 293 9.84 6.22 -29.14
CA LYS A 293 10.43 6.96 -28.00
C LYS A 293 10.08 8.46 -28.00
N ILE A 294 10.14 9.12 -29.14
CA ILE A 294 9.83 10.57 -29.24
C ILE A 294 8.39 10.82 -28.80
N SER A 295 7.44 10.04 -29.31
CA SER A 295 6.02 10.15 -28.95
C SER A 295 5.78 9.89 -27.45
N ARG A 296 6.51 8.93 -26.84
CA ARG A 296 6.46 8.69 -25.40
C ARG A 296 6.96 9.91 -24.60
N LEU A 297 8.06 10.51 -25.00
CA LEU A 297 8.61 11.72 -24.34
C LEU A 297 7.67 12.93 -24.49
N GLN A 298 7.05 13.10 -25.65
CA GLN A 298 6.03 14.13 -25.87
C GLN A 298 4.83 13.93 -24.93
N PHE A 299 4.34 12.68 -24.80
CA PHE A 299 3.28 12.35 -23.86
C PHE A 299 3.67 12.67 -22.42
N TYR A 300 4.86 12.25 -21.97
CA TYR A 300 5.34 12.52 -20.62
C TYR A 300 5.43 14.02 -20.34
N ARG A 301 5.94 14.81 -21.31
CA ARG A 301 6.04 16.26 -21.17
C ARG A 301 4.67 16.92 -21.12
N LYS A 302 3.78 16.58 -22.05
CA LYS A 302 2.43 17.17 -22.17
C LYS A 302 1.57 16.89 -20.92
N ASN A 303 1.66 15.69 -20.38
CA ASN A 303 0.79 15.25 -19.28
C ASN A 303 1.49 15.28 -17.90
N HIS A 304 2.70 15.85 -17.80
CA HIS A 304 3.49 15.92 -16.57
C HIS A 304 3.78 14.57 -15.91
N VAL A 305 3.88 13.49 -16.70
CA VAL A 305 4.11 12.11 -16.24
C VAL A 305 5.61 11.90 -16.00
N TRP A 306 6.13 12.36 -14.85
CA TRP A 306 7.53 12.27 -14.52
C TRP A 306 7.78 11.56 -13.20
N LYS A 307 8.82 10.70 -13.18
CA LYS A 307 9.29 10.14 -11.90
C LYS A 307 9.83 11.24 -11.00
N ASN A 308 9.57 11.09 -9.72
CA ASN A 308 10.09 12.03 -8.72
C ASN A 308 11.63 11.93 -8.58
N GLY A 309 12.29 13.08 -8.51
CA GLY A 309 13.74 13.18 -8.37
C GLY A 309 14.46 13.29 -9.74
N VAL A 310 15.50 14.15 -9.78
CA VAL A 310 16.24 14.51 -11.01
C VAL A 310 16.81 13.28 -11.71
N ILE A 311 17.48 12.41 -10.98
CA ILE A 311 18.12 11.19 -11.53
C ILE A 311 17.09 10.23 -12.11
N ARG A 312 15.98 10.01 -11.42
CA ARG A 312 14.92 9.13 -11.91
C ARG A 312 14.26 9.69 -13.17
N LYS A 313 14.13 11.00 -13.26
CA LYS A 313 13.64 11.71 -14.44
C LYS A 313 14.61 11.59 -15.61
N LEU A 314 15.92 11.76 -15.39
CA LEU A 314 16.94 11.55 -16.43
C LEU A 314 16.91 10.11 -16.96
N VAL A 315 16.84 9.12 -16.09
CA VAL A 315 16.70 7.70 -16.48
C VAL A 315 15.45 7.49 -17.32
N GLN A 316 14.32 8.13 -16.97
CA GLN A 316 13.09 8.07 -17.75
C GLN A 316 13.25 8.69 -19.14
N ILE A 317 14.00 9.79 -19.28
CA ILE A 317 14.28 10.42 -20.58
C ILE A 317 15.17 9.50 -21.44
N ILE A 318 16.17 8.87 -20.83
CA ILE A 318 17.14 8.04 -21.57
C ILE A 318 16.53 6.69 -21.98
N TRP A 319 15.79 6.03 -21.12
CA TRP A 319 15.29 4.65 -21.29
C TRP A 319 13.78 4.54 -21.51
N GLY A 320 13.02 5.62 -21.29
CA GLY A 320 11.55 5.71 -21.39
C GLY A 320 10.96 5.72 -22.80
#